data_1978a7e1ae08588adbe98d7b32dd9fad
#
_entry.id   1978a7e1ae08588adbe98d7b32dd9fad
#
_cell.length_a   1.000
_cell.length_b   1.000
_cell.length_c   1.000
_cell.angle_alpha   90.00
_cell.angle_beta   90.00
_cell.angle_gamma   90.00
#
_symmetry.space_group_name_H-M   'P 1'
#
loop_
_entity.id
_entity.type
_entity.pdbx_description
1 polymer ?
#
loop_
_entity_poly.entity_id
_entity_poly.type
_entity_poly.pdbx_seq_one_letter_code
_entity_poly.pdbx_strand_id
1 'polypeptide(L)'
;LIRHPKCNGPDAAFLLTPSALPILPILPPLPPFLPFLPFPPFPELPVPSTAISTPDAPGVIGTYSQAVRAGNTVYLSGQIPLDPKTMEIVTGEVEVHVRRVFDNLRAVAKAAGGDLANAVKINVYLTDLGNFQTVNKVMAEYFAQPYPARAAIGVSALPRGAVVEVDAVLVL
;
A
#
# COMPACT_ATOMS: atom_id res chain seq x y z
N LEU A 1 20.53 29.20 -52.38
CA LEU A 1 21.45 28.55 -53.32
C LEU A 1 22.47 27.73 -52.55
N ILE A 2 22.16 26.48 -52.19
CA ILE A 2 23.18 25.52 -51.76
C ILE A 2 22.86 24.21 -52.51
N ARG A 3 23.86 23.80 -53.32
CA ARG A 3 23.83 22.66 -54.24
C ARG A 3 23.99 21.35 -53.47
N HIS A 4 23.15 20.36 -53.80
CA HIS A 4 23.38 18.96 -53.41
C HIS A 4 24.43 18.32 -54.32
N PRO A 5 25.37 17.52 -53.83
CA PRO A 5 26.21 16.61 -54.65
C PRO A 5 25.42 15.33 -54.95
N LYS A 6 25.42 14.97 -56.22
CA LYS A 6 25.02 13.64 -56.73
C LYS A 6 26.13 12.66 -56.43
N CYS A 7 25.83 11.54 -55.75
CA CYS A 7 26.69 10.39 -55.75
C CYS A 7 26.03 9.26 -56.55
N ASN A 8 26.61 9.01 -57.72
CA ASN A 8 26.41 7.80 -58.50
C ASN A 8 27.41 6.74 -57.99
N GLY A 9 26.95 5.59 -57.62
CA GLY A 9 27.75 4.37 -57.37
C GLY A 9 26.94 3.11 -57.68
N PRO A 10 27.60 2.06 -58.19
CA PRO A 10 26.95 1.00 -58.97
C PRO A 10 26.19 -0.02 -58.13
N ASP A 11 25.16 -0.59 -58.74
CA ASP A 11 24.33 -1.69 -58.26
C ASP A 11 25.21 -2.92 -57.86
N ALA A 12 25.21 -3.22 -56.58
CA ALA A 12 25.57 -4.51 -56.06
C ALA A 12 24.30 -5.28 -55.69
N ALA A 13 23.83 -6.07 -56.63
CA ALA A 13 22.78 -7.07 -56.40
C ALA A 13 23.32 -8.12 -55.43
N PHE A 14 23.02 -7.96 -54.13
CA PHE A 14 23.25 -9.01 -53.14
C PHE A 14 22.15 -10.07 -53.28
N LEU A 15 22.49 -11.16 -53.97
CA LEU A 15 21.66 -12.37 -53.98
C LEU A 15 21.67 -12.98 -52.58
N LEU A 16 20.62 -12.65 -51.79
CA LEU A 16 20.34 -13.35 -50.55
C LEU A 16 19.85 -14.75 -50.89
N THR A 17 20.69 -15.75 -50.73
CA THR A 17 20.28 -17.16 -50.70
C THR A 17 19.36 -17.33 -49.47
N PRO A 18 18.18 -17.96 -49.61
CA PRO A 18 17.34 -18.25 -48.45
C PRO A 18 18.06 -19.28 -47.57
N SER A 19 18.61 -18.81 -46.46
CA SER A 19 19.12 -19.69 -45.41
C SER A 19 17.93 -20.47 -44.84
N ALA A 20 17.94 -21.80 -45.00
CA ALA A 20 16.91 -22.66 -44.44
C ALA A 20 16.94 -22.53 -42.92
N LEU A 21 15.86 -22.02 -42.35
CA LEU A 21 15.65 -21.98 -40.90
C LEU A 21 15.73 -23.44 -40.40
N PRO A 22 16.45 -23.69 -39.28
CA PRO A 22 16.46 -25.03 -38.68
C PRO A 22 15.04 -25.39 -38.26
N ILE A 23 14.58 -26.56 -38.71
CA ILE A 23 13.31 -27.15 -38.29
C ILE A 23 13.46 -27.46 -36.80
N LEU A 24 12.74 -26.70 -35.96
CA LEU A 24 12.67 -26.98 -34.53
C LEU A 24 12.06 -28.37 -34.34
N PRO A 25 12.62 -29.21 -33.45
CA PRO A 25 12.04 -30.53 -33.17
C PRO A 25 10.60 -30.34 -32.64
N ILE A 26 9.67 -31.11 -33.19
CA ILE A 26 8.29 -31.17 -32.74
C ILE A 26 8.33 -31.65 -31.29
N LEU A 27 7.95 -30.77 -30.34
CA LEU A 27 7.81 -31.16 -28.94
C LEU A 27 6.79 -32.31 -28.83
N PRO A 28 7.11 -33.35 -28.02
CA PRO A 28 6.15 -34.42 -27.77
C PRO A 28 4.87 -33.85 -27.17
N PRO A 29 3.70 -34.46 -27.46
CA PRO A 29 2.43 -34.02 -26.87
C PRO A 29 2.53 -34.03 -25.34
N LEU A 30 2.04 -32.95 -24.71
CA LEU A 30 1.97 -32.89 -23.24
C LEU A 30 1.22 -34.12 -22.72
N PRO A 31 1.69 -34.73 -21.62
CA PRO A 31 0.99 -35.87 -21.02
C PRO A 31 -0.43 -35.44 -20.64
N PRO A 32 -1.42 -36.34 -20.69
CA PRO A 32 -2.77 -36.01 -20.28
C PRO A 32 -2.72 -35.49 -18.86
N PHE A 33 -3.51 -34.43 -18.57
CA PHE A 33 -3.61 -33.83 -17.27
C PHE A 33 -3.70 -34.91 -16.19
N LEU A 34 -2.70 -34.95 -15.30
CA LEU A 34 -2.81 -35.76 -14.08
C LEU A 34 -4.08 -35.28 -13.33
N PRO A 35 -4.94 -36.22 -12.88
CA PRO A 35 -6.10 -35.84 -12.10
C PRO A 35 -5.62 -35.00 -10.92
N PHE A 36 -6.26 -33.84 -10.73
CA PHE A 36 -5.98 -32.94 -9.63
C PHE A 36 -6.22 -33.70 -8.33
N LEU A 37 -5.15 -34.19 -7.70
CA LEU A 37 -5.26 -34.78 -6.37
C LEU A 37 -5.71 -33.66 -5.45
N PRO A 38 -6.82 -33.83 -4.71
CA PRO A 38 -7.23 -32.82 -3.75
C PRO A 38 -6.07 -32.62 -2.76
N PHE A 39 -5.60 -31.38 -2.64
CA PHE A 39 -4.64 -31.04 -1.60
C PHE A 39 -5.23 -31.47 -0.25
N PRO A 40 -4.44 -32.16 0.59
CA PRO A 40 -4.90 -32.41 1.95
C PRO A 40 -5.24 -31.06 2.59
N PRO A 41 -6.31 -30.96 3.37
CA PRO A 41 -6.63 -29.72 4.08
C PRO A 41 -5.39 -29.31 4.87
N PHE A 42 -4.91 -28.09 4.61
CA PHE A 42 -3.83 -27.51 5.41
C PHE A 42 -4.31 -27.51 6.88
N PRO A 43 -3.51 -28.01 7.82
CA PRO A 43 -3.87 -27.87 9.22
C PRO A 43 -4.03 -26.37 9.49
N GLU A 44 -5.24 -25.93 9.84
CA GLU A 44 -5.51 -24.58 10.33
C GLU A 44 -4.79 -24.42 11.67
N LEU A 45 -3.51 -24.08 11.61
CA LEU A 45 -2.81 -23.60 12.79
C LEU A 45 -3.35 -22.18 13.04
N PRO A 46 -4.05 -21.95 14.16
CA PRO A 46 -4.50 -20.61 14.49
C PRO A 46 -3.25 -19.72 14.56
N VAL A 47 -3.19 -18.67 13.72
CA VAL A 47 -2.14 -17.67 13.83
C VAL A 47 -2.33 -16.98 15.18
N PRO A 48 -1.42 -17.17 16.15
CA PRO A 48 -1.57 -16.52 17.44
C PRO A 48 -1.61 -15.01 17.23
N SER A 49 -2.75 -14.41 17.54
CA SER A 49 -2.95 -12.98 17.40
C SER A 49 -3.33 -12.36 18.75
N THR A 50 -2.87 -11.14 19.00
CA THR A 50 -3.14 -10.39 20.23
C THR A 50 -3.74 -9.05 19.87
N ALA A 51 -4.91 -8.74 20.44
CA ALA A 51 -5.52 -7.42 20.33
C ALA A 51 -4.76 -6.42 21.20
N ILE A 52 -4.58 -5.21 20.68
CA ILE A 52 -3.90 -4.10 21.33
C ILE A 52 -4.90 -2.96 21.51
N SER A 53 -4.85 -2.33 22.67
CA SER A 53 -5.66 -1.16 22.97
C SER A 53 -4.91 -0.17 23.86
N THR A 54 -5.25 1.10 23.77
CA THR A 54 -4.69 2.17 24.58
C THR A 54 -5.75 3.26 24.81
N PRO A 55 -5.76 3.89 26.00
CA PRO A 55 -6.61 5.07 26.24
C PRO A 55 -6.07 6.34 25.56
N ASP A 56 -4.84 6.33 25.06
CA ASP A 56 -4.20 7.49 24.40
C ASP A 56 -4.62 7.64 22.93
N ALA A 57 -5.41 6.71 22.40
CA ALA A 57 -6.08 6.80 21.11
C ALA A 57 -7.60 6.65 21.29
N PRO A 58 -8.42 7.09 20.31
CA PRO A 58 -9.87 6.96 20.39
C PRO A 58 -10.32 5.54 20.69
N GLY A 59 -11.25 5.39 21.62
CA GLY A 59 -11.85 4.11 21.97
C GLY A 59 -12.56 3.47 20.79
N VAL A 60 -12.66 2.15 20.83
CA VAL A 60 -13.35 1.36 19.79
C VAL A 60 -14.86 1.66 19.81
N ILE A 61 -15.42 2.00 18.67
CA ILE A 61 -16.85 2.31 18.49
C ILE A 61 -17.61 1.24 17.70
N GLY A 62 -17.05 0.05 17.55
CA GLY A 62 -17.63 -1.06 16.78
C GLY A 62 -16.98 -2.39 17.09
N THR A 63 -17.20 -3.37 16.23
CA THR A 63 -16.70 -4.74 16.38
C THR A 63 -15.29 -4.91 15.76
N TYR A 64 -14.30 -4.16 16.29
CA TYR A 64 -12.89 -4.24 15.85
C TYR A 64 -11.95 -3.97 17.04
N SER A 65 -10.66 -4.19 16.88
CA SER A 65 -9.62 -3.79 17.82
C SER A 65 -8.87 -2.57 17.30
N GLN A 66 -8.29 -1.73 18.17
CA GLN A 66 -7.45 -0.60 17.73
C GLN A 66 -6.24 -1.08 16.92
N ALA A 67 -5.67 -2.24 17.29
CA ALA A 67 -4.71 -2.96 16.49
C ALA A 67 -4.72 -4.44 16.83
N VAL A 68 -4.17 -5.27 15.91
CA VAL A 68 -3.95 -6.70 16.12
C VAL A 68 -2.50 -7.03 15.78
N ARG A 69 -1.81 -7.71 16.67
CA ARG A 69 -0.47 -8.25 16.46
C ARG A 69 -0.53 -9.72 16.04
N ALA A 70 0.18 -10.07 14.97
CA ALA A 70 0.37 -11.43 14.49
C ALA A 70 1.87 -11.66 14.25
N GLY A 71 2.53 -12.39 15.14
CA GLY A 71 3.98 -12.53 15.14
C GLY A 71 4.67 -11.17 15.39
N ASN A 72 5.52 -10.74 14.46
CA ASN A 72 6.18 -9.43 14.48
C ASN A 72 5.41 -8.35 13.66
N THR A 73 4.30 -8.70 13.04
CA THR A 73 3.48 -7.75 12.27
C THR A 73 2.34 -7.21 13.11
N VAL A 74 2.12 -5.90 13.07
CA VAL A 74 1.01 -5.22 13.74
C VAL A 74 0.15 -4.51 12.70
N TYR A 75 -1.13 -4.82 12.69
CA TYR A 75 -2.14 -4.21 11.83
C TYR A 75 -2.90 -3.18 12.66
N LEU A 76 -2.75 -1.90 12.34
CA LEU A 76 -3.47 -0.80 12.98
C LEU A 76 -4.75 -0.52 12.21
N SER A 77 -5.87 -0.49 12.93
CA SER A 77 -7.16 -0.10 12.37
C SER A 77 -7.18 1.36 11.96
N GLY A 78 -8.04 1.69 11.00
CA GLY A 78 -8.23 3.04 10.52
C GLY A 78 -8.51 4.02 11.66
N GLN A 79 -7.79 5.13 11.65
CA GLN A 79 -8.01 6.24 12.56
C GLN A 79 -8.60 7.41 11.78
N ILE A 80 -9.70 7.96 12.29
CA ILE A 80 -10.29 9.24 11.89
C ILE A 80 -9.87 10.31 12.91
N PRO A 81 -10.02 11.61 12.63
CA PRO A 81 -9.48 12.68 13.48
C PRO A 81 -10.28 12.92 14.76
N LEU A 82 -10.52 11.87 15.54
CA LEU A 82 -11.17 11.95 16.86
C LEU A 82 -10.18 12.39 17.94
N ASP A 83 -10.63 13.26 18.82
CA ASP A 83 -9.95 13.48 20.09
C ASP A 83 -10.21 12.28 21.01
N PRO A 84 -9.16 11.63 21.56
CA PRO A 84 -9.33 10.41 22.37
C PRO A 84 -10.07 10.63 23.69
N LYS A 85 -10.16 11.87 24.20
CA LYS A 85 -10.85 12.19 25.45
C LYS A 85 -12.33 12.47 25.25
N THR A 86 -12.68 13.22 24.22
CA THR A 86 -14.07 13.63 23.95
C THR A 86 -14.78 12.69 22.99
N MET A 87 -14.02 11.92 22.19
CA MET A 87 -14.54 11.09 21.12
C MET A 87 -15.26 11.89 20.02
N GLU A 88 -14.94 13.19 19.89
CA GLU A 88 -15.46 14.06 18.85
C GLU A 88 -14.41 14.36 17.78
N ILE A 89 -14.86 14.62 16.55
CA ILE A 89 -13.97 15.08 15.46
C ILE A 89 -13.36 16.42 15.89
N VAL A 90 -12.03 16.54 15.83
CA VAL A 90 -11.35 17.81 16.11
C VAL A 90 -11.79 18.87 15.12
N THR A 91 -11.94 20.11 15.57
CA THR A 91 -12.27 21.24 14.73
C THR A 91 -11.01 21.85 14.10
N GLY A 92 -11.14 22.45 12.93
CA GLY A 92 -10.04 23.16 12.26
C GLY A 92 -9.88 22.73 10.80
N GLU A 93 -8.80 23.22 10.20
CA GLU A 93 -8.43 22.92 8.83
C GLU A 93 -7.99 21.45 8.66
N VAL A 94 -8.00 20.94 7.43
CA VAL A 94 -7.62 19.55 7.12
C VAL A 94 -6.25 19.16 7.69
N GLU A 95 -5.31 20.09 7.76
CA GLU A 95 -3.99 19.86 8.36
C GLU A 95 -4.11 19.43 9.85
N VAL A 96 -5.03 20.03 10.62
CA VAL A 96 -5.29 19.65 12.02
C VAL A 96 -5.87 18.24 12.09
N HIS A 97 -6.78 17.89 11.18
CA HIS A 97 -7.36 16.56 11.08
C HIS A 97 -6.29 15.50 10.78
N VAL A 98 -5.43 15.75 9.79
CA VAL A 98 -4.35 14.82 9.42
C VAL A 98 -3.37 14.61 10.57
N ARG A 99 -2.97 15.67 11.29
CA ARG A 99 -2.13 15.57 12.49
C ARG A 99 -2.77 14.70 13.56
N ARG A 100 -4.04 14.94 13.87
CA ARG A 100 -4.77 14.15 14.87
C ARG A 100 -4.80 12.66 14.50
N VAL A 101 -5.02 12.34 13.25
CA VAL A 101 -5.01 10.95 12.76
C VAL A 101 -3.64 10.30 12.99
N PHE A 102 -2.54 10.97 12.63
CA PHE A 102 -1.20 10.42 12.88
C PHE A 102 -0.83 10.35 14.35
N ASP A 103 -1.28 11.29 15.19
CA ASP A 103 -1.11 11.21 16.64
C ASP A 103 -1.83 9.98 17.22
N ASN A 104 -3.07 9.72 16.78
CA ASN A 104 -3.83 8.55 17.20
C ASN A 104 -3.14 7.24 16.75
N LEU A 105 -2.71 7.15 15.48
CA LEU A 105 -1.94 6.00 14.99
C LEU A 105 -0.65 5.79 15.80
N ARG A 106 0.08 6.87 16.11
CA ARG A 106 1.31 6.79 16.90
C ARG A 106 1.05 6.29 18.31
N ALA A 107 -0.05 6.70 18.93
CA ALA A 107 -0.43 6.21 20.26
C ALA A 107 -0.69 4.70 20.24
N VAL A 108 -1.41 4.19 19.22
CA VAL A 108 -1.64 2.75 19.05
C VAL A 108 -0.35 2.01 18.74
N ALA A 109 0.53 2.56 17.88
CA ALA A 109 1.84 1.98 17.56
C ALA A 109 2.72 1.85 18.82
N LYS A 110 2.73 2.85 19.69
CA LYS A 110 3.44 2.81 20.97
C LYS A 110 2.89 1.74 21.92
N ALA A 111 1.57 1.60 21.99
CA ALA A 111 0.95 0.54 22.78
C ALA A 111 1.28 -0.86 22.24
N ALA A 112 1.57 -0.98 20.96
CA ALA A 112 2.07 -2.21 20.34
C ALA A 112 3.55 -2.49 20.63
N GLY A 113 4.27 -1.57 21.27
CA GLY A 113 5.71 -1.69 21.56
C GLY A 113 6.62 -1.16 20.45
N GLY A 114 6.08 -0.37 19.50
CA GLY A 114 6.82 0.26 18.41
C GLY A 114 6.58 1.77 18.31
N ASP A 115 6.76 2.30 17.13
CA ASP A 115 6.42 3.69 16.76
C ASP A 115 6.06 3.73 15.28
N LEU A 116 5.63 4.88 14.75
CA LEU A 116 5.38 5.08 13.32
C LEU A 116 6.63 4.83 12.45
N ALA A 117 7.83 4.94 13.01
CA ALA A 117 9.07 4.57 12.34
C ALA A 117 9.12 3.08 11.92
N ASN A 118 8.33 2.22 12.57
CA ASN A 118 8.21 0.80 12.23
C ASN A 118 7.17 0.54 11.12
N ALA A 119 6.49 1.57 10.62
CA ALA A 119 5.48 1.39 9.59
C ALA A 119 6.12 1.00 8.25
N VAL A 120 5.62 -0.08 7.67
CA VAL A 120 6.02 -0.58 6.35
C VAL A 120 4.97 -0.28 5.28
N LYS A 121 3.72 -0.06 5.69
CA LYS A 121 2.60 0.28 4.81
C LYS A 121 1.66 1.26 5.49
N ILE A 122 1.16 2.23 4.69
CA ILE A 122 0.12 3.19 5.10
C ILE A 122 -0.91 3.29 3.98
N ASN A 123 -2.18 3.26 4.34
CA ASN A 123 -3.28 3.61 3.44
C ASN A 123 -3.93 4.89 3.93
N VAL A 124 -4.13 5.83 3.02
CA VAL A 124 -4.77 7.13 3.28
C VAL A 124 -6.05 7.20 2.47
N TYR A 125 -7.15 7.48 3.13
CA TYR A 125 -8.47 7.65 2.53
C TYR A 125 -8.90 9.11 2.70
N LEU A 126 -9.28 9.76 1.60
CA LEU A 126 -9.68 11.17 1.56
C LEU A 126 -11.05 11.32 0.90
N THR A 127 -11.92 12.11 1.47
CA THR A 127 -13.17 12.48 0.80
C THR A 127 -12.94 13.51 -0.32
N ASP A 128 -11.81 14.23 -0.27
CA ASP A 128 -11.35 15.17 -1.30
C ASP A 128 -9.85 14.99 -1.54
N LEU A 129 -9.49 14.47 -2.72
CA LEU A 129 -8.10 14.30 -3.14
C LEU A 129 -7.34 15.62 -3.33
N GLY A 130 -8.02 16.77 -3.39
CA GLY A 130 -7.38 18.10 -3.35
C GLY A 130 -6.52 18.30 -2.10
N ASN A 131 -6.81 17.58 -1.01
CA ASN A 131 -6.06 17.62 0.23
C ASN A 131 -4.79 16.75 0.24
N PHE A 132 -4.46 16.07 -0.87
CA PHE A 132 -3.31 15.17 -0.97
C PHE A 132 -1.98 15.85 -0.60
N GLN A 133 -1.77 17.09 -1.01
CA GLN A 133 -0.54 17.83 -0.69
C GLN A 133 -0.45 18.16 0.80
N THR A 134 -1.57 18.47 1.44
CA THR A 134 -1.63 18.66 2.90
C THR A 134 -1.22 17.41 3.66
N VAL A 135 -1.70 16.24 3.22
CA VAL A 135 -1.28 14.96 3.77
C VAL A 135 0.21 14.73 3.60
N ASN A 136 0.78 14.99 2.41
CA ASN A 136 2.22 14.86 2.15
C ASN A 136 3.05 15.73 3.10
N LYS A 137 2.65 17.01 3.28
CA LYS A 137 3.33 17.95 4.16
C LYS A 137 3.35 17.43 5.60
N VAL A 138 2.19 17.05 6.14
CA VAL A 138 2.10 16.56 7.52
C VAL A 138 2.81 15.22 7.68
N MET A 139 2.65 14.30 6.73
CA MET A 139 3.30 12.98 6.79
C MET A 139 4.83 13.09 6.90
N ALA A 140 5.46 14.08 6.24
CA ALA A 140 6.89 14.31 6.31
C ALA A 140 7.39 14.70 7.72
N GLU A 141 6.50 15.11 8.61
CA GLU A 141 6.82 15.42 10.02
C GLU A 141 6.79 14.17 10.92
N TYR A 142 6.06 13.14 10.51
CA TYR A 142 5.89 11.89 11.26
C TYR A 142 6.80 10.75 10.78
N PHE A 143 7.29 10.81 9.54
CA PHE A 143 8.06 9.74 8.92
C PHE A 143 9.37 10.27 8.36
N ALA A 144 10.46 9.56 8.64
CA ALA A 144 11.76 9.79 8.02
C ALA A 144 11.93 8.91 6.77
N GLN A 145 12.87 9.26 5.92
CA GLN A 145 13.29 8.39 4.80
C GLN A 145 14.10 7.18 5.33
N PRO A 146 13.92 5.98 4.72
CA PRO A 146 13.00 5.67 3.64
C PRO A 146 11.53 5.67 4.12
N TYR A 147 10.63 6.29 3.33
CA TYR A 147 9.21 6.34 3.67
C TYR A 147 8.54 4.95 3.53
N PRO A 148 7.48 4.67 4.32
CA PRO A 148 6.69 3.45 4.16
C PRO A 148 6.01 3.40 2.79
N ALA A 149 5.72 2.19 2.29
CA ALA A 149 4.87 2.03 1.12
C ALA A 149 3.50 2.66 1.39
N ARG A 150 2.92 3.37 0.41
CA ARG A 150 1.66 4.10 0.61
C ARG A 150 0.69 3.91 -0.55
N ALA A 151 -0.61 3.86 -0.24
CA ALA A 151 -1.70 4.19 -1.16
C ALA A 151 -2.44 5.43 -0.62
N ALA A 152 -2.94 6.28 -1.53
CA ALA A 152 -3.86 7.37 -1.21
C ALA A 152 -5.04 7.29 -2.17
N ILE A 153 -6.25 7.19 -1.63
CA ILE A 153 -7.47 6.85 -2.36
C ILE A 153 -8.56 7.85 -2.01
N GLY A 154 -9.28 8.34 -3.03
CA GLY A 154 -10.51 9.10 -2.85
C GLY A 154 -11.67 8.17 -2.51
N VAL A 155 -12.47 8.53 -1.51
CA VAL A 155 -13.66 7.79 -1.08
C VAL A 155 -14.87 8.72 -1.02
N SER A 156 -16.07 8.16 -1.17
CA SER A 156 -17.31 8.95 -1.18
C SER A 156 -17.70 9.49 0.21
N ALA A 157 -17.34 8.77 1.27
CA ALA A 157 -17.61 9.17 2.66
C ALA A 157 -16.70 8.40 3.61
N LEU A 158 -16.52 8.94 4.81
CA LEU A 158 -15.82 8.33 5.94
C LEU A 158 -16.70 8.37 7.19
N PRO A 159 -16.45 7.50 8.18
CA PRO A 159 -17.24 7.47 9.41
C PRO A 159 -17.31 8.83 10.09
N ARG A 160 -18.47 9.15 10.66
CA ARG A 160 -18.75 10.40 11.40
C ARG A 160 -18.51 11.69 10.61
N GLY A 161 -18.48 11.62 9.28
CA GLY A 161 -18.21 12.76 8.42
C GLY A 161 -16.75 13.21 8.41
N ALA A 162 -15.83 12.34 8.81
CA ALA A 162 -14.40 12.62 8.71
C ALA A 162 -13.99 12.92 7.27
N VAL A 163 -12.97 13.75 7.08
CA VAL A 163 -12.41 14.11 5.77
C VAL A 163 -11.18 13.31 5.41
N VAL A 164 -10.58 12.64 6.39
CA VAL A 164 -9.41 11.79 6.26
C VAL A 164 -9.49 10.61 7.23
N GLU A 165 -9.04 9.46 6.77
CA GLU A 165 -8.78 8.25 7.57
C GLU A 165 -7.45 7.66 7.14
N VAL A 166 -6.72 7.05 8.08
CA VAL A 166 -5.44 6.39 7.79
C VAL A 166 -5.35 5.10 8.60
N ASP A 167 -4.95 4.02 7.95
CA ASP A 167 -4.52 2.77 8.58
C ASP A 167 -3.03 2.51 8.32
N ALA A 168 -2.44 1.58 9.06
CA ALA A 168 -1.03 1.26 8.91
C ALA A 168 -0.73 -0.21 9.23
N VAL A 169 0.39 -0.70 8.67
CA VAL A 169 1.00 -1.99 9.03
C VAL A 169 2.42 -1.72 9.52
N LEU A 170 2.75 -2.23 10.69
CA LEU A 170 4.08 -2.13 11.31
C LEU A 170 4.75 -3.50 11.34
N VAL A 171 6.09 -3.51 11.35
CA VAL A 171 6.93 -4.67 11.65
C VAL A 171 7.83 -4.31 12.84
N LEU A 172 7.75 -5.11 13.91
CA LEU A 172 8.46 -4.90 15.19
C LEU A 172 9.54 -5.96 15.43
#